data_5285a9d747f833cb9351015442cea388
#
_entry.id   5285a9d747f833cb9351015442cea388
#
_cell.length_a   1.000
_cell.length_b   1.000
_cell.length_c   1.000
_cell.angle_alpha   90.00
_cell.angle_beta   90.00
_cell.angle_gamma   90.00
#
_symmetry.space_group_name_H-M   'P 1'
#
loop_
_entity.id
_entity.type
_entity.pdbx_description
1 polymer ?
#
loop_
_entity_poly.entity_id
_entity_poly.type
_entity_poly.pdbx_seq_one_letter_code
_entity_poly.pdbx_strand_id
1 'polypeptide(L)'
;MTSAVDVPDGLLFGVYPGGITGDDAGGLAGGPPDDPERIVEALRSLQCGERPFLVRGYIGFTDPDDPRVHVQAPEQVERYAGEGRALDLVVQYQSRAGDVAGYVAFLRDLVRRHGRSAATVQVAEEPNVAGNPTLDGYYPDVRQAVVEGVIAAKDEARRQGFGHLKIGFNTTPLFGPAEGFVAALVDAGGRPFLDALDYVGLDFFPDVFMPVPADRLHDAVTGLLRLHRAERLTPAGIDPAVPLHVTENGWPTGPERTPERQAQVVETVVRAIDGCRGEVNVSGYTHFALRDADSSQPGLFHRFGLMSDDYTPKPAFTVYRKLIAELGH
;
A
#
# COMPACT_ATOMS: atom_id res chain seq x y z
N MET A 1 16.16 1.13 30.42
CA MET A 1 15.39 -0.11 30.19
C MET A 1 14.50 0.20 29.01
N THR A 2 14.91 -0.17 27.81
CA THR A 2 14.09 -0.08 26.60
C THR A 2 12.98 -1.10 26.75
N SER A 3 11.73 -0.64 26.86
CA SER A 3 10.54 -1.47 26.76
C SER A 3 10.62 -2.24 25.44
N ALA A 4 10.57 -3.56 25.49
CA ALA A 4 10.44 -4.36 24.29
C ALA A 4 9.14 -3.92 23.60
N VAL A 5 9.26 -3.46 22.38
CA VAL A 5 8.10 -3.20 21.51
C VAL A 5 7.43 -4.55 21.30
N ASP A 6 6.15 -4.65 21.66
CA ASP A 6 5.36 -5.86 21.45
C ASP A 6 5.15 -6.03 19.94
N VAL A 7 6.06 -6.76 19.29
CA VAL A 7 5.98 -7.06 17.85
C VAL A 7 4.94 -8.15 17.69
N PRO A 8 3.88 -7.95 16.92
CA PRO A 8 2.86 -8.97 16.67
C PRO A 8 3.48 -10.30 16.22
N ASP A 9 2.90 -11.43 16.64
CA ASP A 9 3.43 -12.78 16.35
C ASP A 9 3.39 -13.19 14.87
N GLY A 10 3.05 -12.27 13.93
CA GLY A 10 3.00 -12.51 12.50
C GLY A 10 2.92 -11.21 11.68
N LEU A 11 2.80 -11.34 10.36
CA LEU A 11 2.51 -10.25 9.45
C LEU A 11 1.00 -10.14 9.21
N LEU A 12 0.47 -8.92 9.17
CA LEU A 12 -0.87 -8.68 8.67
C LEU A 12 -0.80 -8.64 7.13
N PHE A 13 -1.30 -9.70 6.50
CA PHE A 13 -1.29 -9.82 5.05
C PHE A 13 -2.47 -9.11 4.41
N GLY A 14 -2.28 -8.65 3.16
CA GLY A 14 -3.31 -8.04 2.34
C GLY A 14 -3.08 -8.19 0.85
N VAL A 15 -4.05 -7.78 0.06
CA VAL A 15 -3.94 -7.75 -1.40
C VAL A 15 -4.79 -6.62 -1.99
N TYR A 16 -4.30 -6.00 -3.06
CA TYR A 16 -5.13 -5.19 -3.94
C TYR A 16 -5.89 -6.10 -4.91
N PRO A 17 -7.21 -6.17 -4.87
CA PRO A 17 -7.97 -7.14 -5.65
C PRO A 17 -8.34 -6.68 -7.06
N GLY A 18 -8.24 -5.39 -7.37
CA GLY A 18 -8.65 -4.82 -8.66
C GLY A 18 -7.68 -5.07 -9.79
N GLY A 19 -8.15 -4.84 -11.03
CA GLY A 19 -7.36 -4.98 -12.25
C GLY A 19 -6.92 -3.64 -12.87
N ILE A 20 -7.14 -2.49 -12.22
CA ILE A 20 -6.68 -1.20 -12.72
C ILE A 20 -5.38 -0.82 -12.03
N THR A 21 -4.36 -0.46 -12.81
CA THR A 21 -3.06 -0.02 -12.28
C THR A 21 -2.63 1.30 -12.93
N GLY A 22 -1.87 2.13 -12.22
CA GLY A 22 -1.17 3.25 -12.85
C GLY A 22 -0.03 2.75 -13.73
N ASP A 23 0.36 3.51 -14.75
CA ASP A 23 1.52 3.24 -15.59
C ASP A 23 2.60 4.32 -15.46
N ASP A 24 3.78 4.09 -16.04
CA ASP A 24 4.92 5.02 -16.01
C ASP A 24 4.75 6.22 -16.96
N ALA A 25 3.79 6.16 -17.86
CA ALA A 25 3.44 7.28 -18.76
C ALA A 25 2.39 8.23 -18.15
N GLY A 26 1.91 7.93 -16.95
CA GLY A 26 0.87 8.71 -16.26
C GLY A 26 -0.56 8.41 -16.74
N GLY A 27 -0.74 7.22 -17.32
CA GLY A 27 -2.02 6.65 -17.71
C GLY A 27 -2.47 5.53 -16.77
N LEU A 28 -3.53 4.85 -17.18
CA LEU A 28 -4.04 3.67 -16.48
C LEU A 28 -3.92 2.44 -17.40
N ALA A 29 -3.27 1.40 -16.91
CA ALA A 29 -3.34 0.08 -17.48
C ALA A 29 -4.62 -0.59 -16.97
N GLY A 30 -5.52 -0.88 -17.88
CA GLY A 30 -6.79 -1.57 -17.58
C GLY A 30 -7.01 -2.70 -18.57
N GLY A 31 -8.04 -3.49 -18.33
CA GLY A 31 -8.44 -4.63 -19.14
C GLY A 31 -9.90 -5.01 -18.89
N PRO A 32 -10.25 -6.28 -18.88
CA PRO A 32 -11.59 -6.72 -18.54
C PRO A 32 -12.04 -6.18 -17.17
N PRO A 33 -13.32 -5.82 -17.00
CA PRO A 33 -13.84 -5.33 -15.73
C PRO A 33 -13.66 -6.37 -14.61
N ASP A 34 -13.59 -5.87 -13.38
CA ASP A 34 -13.53 -6.73 -12.20
C ASP A 34 -14.82 -7.57 -12.08
N ASP A 35 -14.65 -8.87 -11.76
CA ASP A 35 -15.73 -9.76 -11.38
C ASP A 35 -15.76 -9.91 -9.84
N PRO A 36 -16.72 -9.26 -9.18
CA PRO A 36 -16.75 -9.24 -7.72
C PRO A 36 -16.94 -10.62 -7.07
N GLU A 37 -17.64 -11.54 -7.71
CA GLU A 37 -17.85 -12.89 -7.16
C GLU A 37 -16.56 -13.69 -7.19
N ARG A 38 -15.83 -13.62 -8.30
CA ARG A 38 -14.51 -14.25 -8.45
C ARG A 38 -13.46 -13.63 -7.52
N ILE A 39 -13.50 -12.31 -7.33
CA ILE A 39 -12.64 -11.64 -6.34
C ILE A 39 -12.91 -12.19 -4.94
N VAL A 40 -14.17 -12.28 -4.50
CA VAL A 40 -14.53 -12.81 -3.18
C VAL A 40 -14.07 -14.26 -3.02
N GLU A 41 -14.24 -15.11 -4.04
CA GLU A 41 -13.77 -16.49 -4.03
C GLU A 41 -12.24 -16.57 -3.89
N ALA A 42 -11.50 -15.76 -4.65
CA ALA A 42 -10.05 -15.70 -4.58
C ALA A 42 -9.55 -15.19 -3.22
N LEU A 43 -10.19 -14.16 -2.66
CA LEU A 43 -9.87 -13.62 -1.33
C LEU A 43 -10.08 -14.67 -0.23
N ARG A 44 -11.19 -15.41 -0.25
CA ARG A 44 -11.44 -16.52 0.67
C ARG A 44 -10.39 -17.61 0.56
N SER A 45 -9.99 -17.94 -0.68
CA SER A 45 -8.93 -18.93 -0.92
C SER A 45 -7.57 -18.48 -0.38
N LEU A 46 -7.20 -17.19 -0.54
CA LEU A 46 -5.93 -16.64 -0.05
C LEU A 46 -5.89 -16.56 1.48
N GLN A 47 -6.97 -16.09 2.09
CA GLN A 47 -7.03 -15.77 3.52
C GLN A 47 -6.80 -16.98 4.45
N CYS A 48 -6.99 -18.19 3.98
CA CYS A 48 -6.82 -19.42 4.77
C CYS A 48 -7.70 -19.47 6.04
N GLY A 49 -8.99 -19.27 5.89
CA GLY A 49 -9.97 -19.22 6.97
C GLY A 49 -10.38 -17.79 7.31
N GLU A 50 -10.72 -17.51 8.57
CA GLU A 50 -11.14 -16.17 9.04
C GLU A 50 -9.99 -15.37 9.66
N ARG A 51 -8.76 -15.59 9.22
CA ARG A 51 -7.60 -14.83 9.70
C ARG A 51 -7.74 -13.36 9.31
N PRO A 52 -7.22 -12.42 10.12
CA PRO A 52 -7.14 -11.02 9.75
C PRO A 52 -6.46 -10.85 8.38
N PHE A 53 -7.13 -10.17 7.47
CA PHE A 53 -6.63 -9.96 6.11
C PHE A 53 -7.05 -8.59 5.58
N LEU A 54 -6.15 -7.88 4.92
CA LEU A 54 -6.41 -6.55 4.37
C LEU A 54 -6.84 -6.63 2.90
N VAL A 55 -7.90 -5.91 2.58
CA VAL A 55 -8.34 -5.69 1.21
C VAL A 55 -8.07 -4.23 0.86
N ARG A 56 -7.06 -4.00 0.02
CA ARG A 56 -6.64 -2.67 -0.39
C ARG A 56 -7.58 -2.10 -1.44
N GLY A 57 -7.91 -0.84 -1.30
CA GLY A 57 -8.69 -0.10 -2.28
C GLY A 57 -8.29 1.36 -2.36
N TYR A 58 -8.37 1.93 -3.56
CA TYR A 58 -7.99 3.31 -3.87
C TYR A 58 -9.23 4.17 -4.07
N ILE A 59 -9.23 5.33 -3.46
CA ILE A 59 -10.33 6.31 -3.59
C ILE A 59 -9.68 7.67 -3.86
N GLY A 60 -9.90 8.21 -5.06
CA GLY A 60 -9.32 9.49 -5.48
C GLY A 60 -10.14 10.68 -5.02
N PHE A 61 -9.47 11.72 -4.55
CA PHE A 61 -10.02 13.07 -4.43
C PHE A 61 -9.50 13.91 -5.59
N THR A 62 -10.41 14.54 -6.34
CA THR A 62 -10.09 15.51 -7.39
C THR A 62 -10.88 16.80 -7.17
N ASP A 63 -10.47 17.87 -7.84
CA ASP A 63 -11.21 19.13 -7.81
C ASP A 63 -12.62 18.96 -8.38
N PRO A 64 -13.64 19.71 -7.89
CA PRO A 64 -15.03 19.57 -8.34
C PRO A 64 -15.23 19.75 -9.85
N ASP A 65 -14.41 20.60 -10.49
CA ASP A 65 -14.47 20.90 -11.91
C ASP A 65 -13.50 20.06 -12.76
N ASP A 66 -12.79 19.10 -12.14
CA ASP A 66 -11.88 18.22 -12.88
C ASP A 66 -12.69 17.19 -13.69
N PRO A 67 -12.50 17.13 -15.02
CA PRO A 67 -13.23 16.18 -15.86
C PRO A 67 -12.79 14.72 -15.67
N ARG A 68 -11.70 14.48 -14.92
CA ARG A 68 -11.27 13.12 -14.62
C ARG A 68 -12.27 12.48 -13.67
N VAL A 69 -12.69 11.29 -14.00
CA VAL A 69 -13.53 10.48 -13.11
C VAL A 69 -12.66 10.03 -11.93
N HIS A 70 -13.16 10.17 -10.70
CA HIS A 70 -12.54 9.57 -9.56
C HIS A 70 -12.38 8.07 -9.77
N VAL A 71 -11.13 7.60 -9.72
CA VAL A 71 -10.88 6.17 -9.77
C VAL A 71 -11.12 5.63 -8.38
N GLN A 72 -12.22 4.91 -8.21
CA GLN A 72 -12.38 3.99 -7.09
C GLN A 72 -12.03 2.59 -7.62
N ALA A 73 -10.99 2.01 -7.08
CA ALA A 73 -10.52 0.70 -7.53
C ALA A 73 -10.20 -0.21 -6.32
N PRO A 74 -10.86 -1.38 -6.22
CA PRO A 74 -11.99 -1.81 -7.04
C PRO A 74 -13.26 -1.00 -6.74
N GLU A 75 -14.22 -1.02 -7.65
CA GLU A 75 -15.54 -0.42 -7.38
C GLU A 75 -16.20 -1.07 -6.16
N GLN A 76 -16.87 -0.25 -5.33
CA GLN A 76 -17.56 -0.73 -4.13
C GLN A 76 -16.68 -1.62 -3.23
N VAL A 77 -15.47 -1.14 -2.91
CA VAL A 77 -14.47 -1.89 -2.13
C VAL A 77 -15.03 -2.44 -0.80
N GLU A 78 -16.03 -1.79 -0.22
CA GLU A 78 -16.72 -2.19 1.02
C GLU A 78 -17.35 -3.58 0.95
N ARG A 79 -17.70 -4.07 -0.24
CA ARG A 79 -18.26 -5.41 -0.43
C ARG A 79 -17.31 -6.55 -0.11
N TYR A 80 -16.01 -6.25 -0.07
CA TYR A 80 -14.96 -7.24 0.20
C TYR A 80 -14.60 -7.35 1.68
N ALA A 81 -15.10 -6.46 2.54
CA ALA A 81 -14.95 -6.54 3.99
C ALA A 81 -15.83 -7.63 4.60
N GLY A 82 -15.45 -8.13 5.77
CA GLY A 82 -16.15 -9.20 6.48
C GLY A 82 -15.40 -10.53 6.45
N GLU A 83 -15.85 -11.50 7.23
CA GLU A 83 -15.23 -12.83 7.35
C GLU A 83 -13.72 -12.72 7.70
N GLY A 84 -13.35 -11.83 8.64
CA GLY A 84 -11.95 -11.56 9.01
C GLY A 84 -11.23 -10.57 8.10
N ARG A 85 -11.82 -10.16 6.98
CA ARG A 85 -11.25 -9.15 6.09
C ARG A 85 -11.64 -7.73 6.51
N ALA A 86 -10.68 -6.83 6.51
CA ALA A 86 -10.88 -5.41 6.74
C ALA A 86 -10.32 -4.58 5.57
N LEU A 87 -10.85 -3.38 5.38
CA LEU A 87 -10.39 -2.50 4.30
C LEU A 87 -9.06 -1.84 4.67
N ASP A 88 -8.17 -1.75 3.69
CA ASP A 88 -6.98 -0.90 3.64
C ASP A 88 -7.24 0.18 2.59
N LEU A 89 -7.67 1.37 3.02
CA LEU A 89 -8.11 2.43 2.12
C LEU A 89 -6.99 3.42 1.84
N VAL A 90 -6.63 3.55 0.57
CA VAL A 90 -5.74 4.59 0.06
C VAL A 90 -6.57 5.75 -0.44
N VAL A 91 -6.31 6.93 0.08
CA VAL A 91 -7.04 8.14 -0.29
C VAL A 91 -6.12 9.05 -1.07
N GLN A 92 -6.21 8.98 -2.39
CA GLN A 92 -5.34 9.74 -3.29
C GLN A 92 -5.72 11.23 -3.28
N TYR A 93 -4.67 12.08 -3.29
CA TYR A 93 -4.78 13.52 -3.41
C TYR A 93 -4.44 13.97 -4.82
N GLN A 94 -5.44 14.20 -5.67
CA GLN A 94 -5.25 14.53 -7.07
C GLN A 94 -5.83 15.91 -7.45
N SER A 95 -5.70 16.89 -6.54
CA SER A 95 -6.14 18.26 -6.76
C SER A 95 -5.11 19.05 -7.55
N ARG A 96 -5.49 19.53 -8.75
CA ARG A 96 -4.69 20.46 -9.56
C ARG A 96 -4.72 21.89 -9.03
N ALA A 97 -5.79 22.24 -8.31
CA ALA A 97 -5.94 23.54 -7.69
C ALA A 97 -5.22 23.65 -6.33
N GLY A 98 -4.74 22.52 -5.77
CA GLY A 98 -4.16 22.51 -4.41
C GLY A 98 -5.23 22.60 -3.31
N ASP A 99 -6.43 22.05 -3.52
CA ASP A 99 -7.53 22.13 -2.55
C ASP A 99 -7.32 21.18 -1.36
N VAL A 100 -6.39 21.55 -0.50
CA VAL A 100 -6.11 20.81 0.74
C VAL A 100 -7.32 20.80 1.68
N ALA A 101 -8.07 21.89 1.75
CA ALA A 101 -9.24 22.00 2.64
C ALA A 101 -10.36 21.03 2.20
N GLY A 102 -10.63 20.95 0.90
CA GLY A 102 -11.56 19.98 0.33
C GLY A 102 -11.12 18.54 0.57
N TYR A 103 -9.83 18.24 0.38
CA TYR A 103 -9.27 16.93 0.67
C TYR A 103 -9.42 16.52 2.15
N VAL A 104 -9.14 17.42 3.07
CA VAL A 104 -9.33 17.18 4.51
C VAL A 104 -10.81 16.91 4.83
N ALA A 105 -11.73 17.66 4.23
CA ALA A 105 -13.17 17.42 4.41
C ALA A 105 -13.57 16.02 3.84
N PHE A 106 -13.03 15.65 2.69
CA PHE A 106 -13.24 14.37 2.05
C PHE A 106 -12.72 13.20 2.93
N LEU A 107 -11.51 13.31 3.48
CA LEU A 107 -10.95 12.32 4.41
C LEU A 107 -11.81 12.12 5.65
N ARG A 108 -12.31 13.21 6.27
CA ARG A 108 -13.22 13.13 7.41
C ARG A 108 -14.51 12.39 7.07
N ASP A 109 -15.07 12.67 5.90
CA ASP A 109 -16.27 12.00 5.42
C ASP A 109 -16.02 10.51 5.14
N LEU A 110 -14.89 10.18 4.52
CA LEU A 110 -14.47 8.80 4.27
C LEU A 110 -14.31 8.02 5.58
N VAL A 111 -13.65 8.59 6.58
CA VAL A 111 -13.52 7.96 7.92
C VAL A 111 -14.90 7.72 8.55
N ARG A 112 -15.84 8.66 8.45
CA ARG A 112 -17.21 8.46 8.94
C ARG A 112 -17.93 7.31 8.26
N ARG A 113 -17.77 7.18 6.93
CA ARG A 113 -18.46 6.15 6.15
C ARG A 113 -17.85 4.76 6.30
N HIS A 114 -16.53 4.67 6.26
CA HIS A 114 -15.82 3.38 6.16
C HIS A 114 -15.05 2.98 7.41
N GLY A 115 -14.84 3.87 8.37
CA GLY A 115 -13.97 3.63 9.53
C GLY A 115 -14.36 2.43 10.40
N ARG A 116 -15.61 1.98 10.33
CA ARG A 116 -16.06 0.75 11.03
C ARG A 116 -15.49 -0.52 10.38
N SER A 117 -15.36 -0.55 9.07
CA SER A 117 -14.91 -1.72 8.28
C SER A 117 -13.46 -1.60 7.82
N ALA A 118 -12.85 -0.43 7.97
CA ALA A 118 -11.45 -0.22 7.64
C ALA A 118 -10.54 -0.53 8.83
N ALA A 119 -9.43 -1.21 8.57
CA ALA A 119 -8.33 -1.36 9.52
C ALA A 119 -7.32 -0.23 9.37
N THR A 120 -7.12 0.24 8.14
CA THR A 120 -6.13 1.27 7.80
C THR A 120 -6.73 2.32 6.85
N VAL A 121 -6.29 3.56 7.01
CA VAL A 121 -6.44 4.63 6.02
C VAL A 121 -5.06 5.19 5.74
N GLN A 122 -4.63 5.07 4.50
CA GLN A 122 -3.42 5.68 3.96
C GLN A 122 -3.78 7.02 3.34
N VAL A 123 -3.16 8.08 3.83
CA VAL A 123 -3.33 9.44 3.33
C VAL A 123 -2.30 9.68 2.23
N ALA A 124 -2.77 9.91 1.03
CA ALA A 124 -2.03 10.02 -0.22
C ALA A 124 -1.40 8.70 -0.72
N GLU A 125 -1.07 8.69 -2.01
CA GLU A 125 -0.41 7.59 -2.71
C GLU A 125 0.91 8.08 -3.30
N GLU A 126 2.02 7.48 -2.85
CA GLU A 126 3.38 7.83 -3.27
C GLU A 126 3.64 9.35 -3.37
N PRO A 127 3.34 10.11 -2.31
CA PRO A 127 3.37 11.59 -2.36
C PRO A 127 4.79 12.17 -2.53
N ASN A 128 5.81 11.33 -2.51
CA ASN A 128 7.19 11.70 -2.78
C ASN A 128 7.62 11.53 -4.26
N VAL A 129 6.72 11.04 -5.15
CA VAL A 129 6.98 10.85 -6.59
C VAL A 129 6.37 11.98 -7.40
N ALA A 130 7.19 12.95 -7.83
CA ALA A 130 6.69 14.15 -8.51
C ALA A 130 6.49 14.01 -10.03
N GLY A 131 6.98 12.96 -10.66
CA GLY A 131 7.04 12.86 -12.13
C GLY A 131 5.84 12.19 -12.80
N ASN A 132 4.91 11.59 -12.04
CA ASN A 132 3.82 10.78 -12.59
C ASN A 132 2.45 11.30 -12.12
N PRO A 133 1.53 11.71 -13.03
CA PRO A 133 0.21 12.24 -12.66
C PRO A 133 -0.77 11.20 -12.08
N THR A 134 -0.44 9.92 -12.07
CA THR A 134 -1.22 8.91 -11.34
C THR A 134 -0.84 8.83 -9.86
N LEU A 135 0.27 9.49 -9.47
CA LEU A 135 0.80 9.53 -8.12
C LEU A 135 0.68 10.93 -7.51
N ASP A 136 0.46 10.99 -6.22
CA ASP A 136 0.06 12.24 -5.55
C ASP A 136 1.18 13.27 -5.44
N GLY A 137 2.46 12.84 -5.48
CA GLY A 137 3.60 13.76 -5.52
C GLY A 137 3.65 14.69 -6.74
N TYR A 138 2.86 14.41 -7.76
CA TYR A 138 2.69 15.28 -8.93
C TYR A 138 1.90 16.55 -8.62
N TYR A 139 1.01 16.53 -7.62
CA TYR A 139 0.05 17.61 -7.36
C TYR A 139 0.60 18.66 -6.40
N PRO A 140 0.19 19.94 -6.55
CA PRO A 140 0.62 21.02 -5.67
C PRO A 140 0.15 20.76 -4.24
N ASP A 141 0.90 21.30 -3.28
CA ASP A 141 0.56 21.27 -1.85
C ASP A 141 0.41 19.85 -1.24
N VAL A 142 0.88 18.81 -1.92
CA VAL A 142 0.76 17.42 -1.46
C VAL A 142 1.35 17.21 -0.05
N ARG A 143 2.45 17.88 0.31
CA ARG A 143 3.02 17.77 1.66
C ARG A 143 2.07 18.30 2.72
N GLN A 144 1.43 19.43 2.46
CA GLN A 144 0.41 20.00 3.33
C GLN A 144 -0.80 19.06 3.41
N ALA A 145 -1.25 18.51 2.27
CA ALA A 145 -2.34 17.56 2.20
C ALA A 145 -2.07 16.30 3.04
N VAL A 146 -0.84 15.75 2.99
CA VAL A 146 -0.45 14.61 3.85
C VAL A 146 -0.50 14.98 5.33
N VAL A 147 0.13 16.10 5.72
CA VAL A 147 0.21 16.51 7.13
C VAL A 147 -1.19 16.78 7.70
N GLU A 148 -1.96 17.64 7.06
CA GLU A 148 -3.30 18.00 7.53
C GLU A 148 -4.27 16.82 7.42
N GLY A 149 -4.12 15.99 6.36
CA GLY A 149 -4.94 14.80 6.14
C GLY A 149 -4.76 13.75 7.23
N VAL A 150 -3.51 13.43 7.60
CA VAL A 150 -3.21 12.46 8.67
C VAL A 150 -3.79 12.94 10.00
N ILE A 151 -3.56 14.21 10.37
CA ILE A 151 -4.12 14.79 11.59
C ILE A 151 -5.65 14.75 11.57
N ALA A 152 -6.27 15.17 10.47
CA ALA A 152 -7.72 15.23 10.34
C ALA A 152 -8.40 13.84 10.36
N ALA A 153 -7.82 12.87 9.67
CA ALA A 153 -8.33 11.49 9.66
C ALA A 153 -8.23 10.87 11.06
N LYS A 154 -7.10 11.06 11.75
CA LYS A 154 -6.92 10.57 13.13
C LYS A 154 -7.89 11.20 14.12
N ASP A 155 -8.07 12.50 14.04
CA ASP A 155 -9.03 13.22 14.87
C ASP A 155 -10.47 12.77 14.61
N GLU A 156 -10.82 12.52 13.35
CA GLU A 156 -12.15 12.01 13.03
C GLU A 156 -12.34 10.58 13.53
N ALA A 157 -11.35 9.70 13.37
CA ALA A 157 -11.39 8.34 13.90
C ALA A 157 -11.62 8.33 15.43
N ARG A 158 -10.89 9.21 16.15
CA ARG A 158 -11.08 9.39 17.61
C ARG A 158 -12.48 9.88 17.96
N ARG A 159 -13.00 10.86 17.22
CA ARG A 159 -14.38 11.40 17.44
C ARG A 159 -15.47 10.37 17.21
N GLN A 160 -15.27 9.49 16.24
CA GLN A 160 -16.20 8.40 15.91
C GLN A 160 -16.03 7.16 16.82
N GLY A 161 -15.03 7.14 17.69
CA GLY A 161 -14.72 5.99 18.55
C GLY A 161 -14.11 4.78 17.80
N PHE A 162 -13.51 5.01 16.63
CA PHE A 162 -12.85 3.97 15.84
C PHE A 162 -11.39 3.78 16.29
N GLY A 163 -11.19 3.32 17.54
CA GLY A 163 -9.87 3.12 18.12
C GLY A 163 -9.01 2.05 17.42
N HIS A 164 -9.64 1.15 16.67
CA HIS A 164 -8.98 0.13 15.85
C HIS A 164 -8.38 0.69 14.55
N LEU A 165 -8.95 1.78 14.01
CA LEU A 165 -8.55 2.34 12.73
C LEU A 165 -7.17 2.98 12.83
N LYS A 166 -6.23 2.53 11.99
CA LYS A 166 -4.87 3.02 11.89
C LYS A 166 -4.76 4.04 10.75
N ILE A 167 -4.14 5.18 11.03
CA ILE A 167 -3.92 6.24 10.06
C ILE A 167 -2.43 6.34 9.76
N GLY A 168 -2.08 6.40 8.47
CA GLY A 168 -0.71 6.53 8.00
C GLY A 168 -0.62 7.21 6.65
N PHE A 169 0.57 7.26 6.12
CA PHE A 169 0.90 7.66 4.75
C PHE A 169 1.97 6.71 4.21
N ASN A 170 2.21 6.72 2.90
CA ASN A 170 3.28 5.91 2.31
C ASN A 170 4.36 6.76 1.64
N THR A 171 5.46 6.10 1.27
CA THR A 171 6.50 6.62 0.38
C THR A 171 7.07 5.48 -0.45
N THR A 172 7.76 5.84 -1.54
CA THR A 172 8.65 4.91 -2.25
C THR A 172 10.10 5.16 -1.85
N PRO A 173 10.99 4.17 -2.01
CA PRO A 173 12.42 4.36 -1.78
C PRO A 173 13.04 5.15 -2.95
N LEU A 174 12.96 6.47 -2.90
CA LEU A 174 13.64 7.36 -3.83
C LEU A 174 14.98 7.83 -3.25
N PHE A 175 15.93 8.11 -4.15
CA PHE A 175 17.26 8.62 -3.83
C PHE A 175 17.42 10.06 -4.32
N GLY A 176 18.33 10.81 -3.72
CA GLY A 176 18.60 12.19 -4.09
C GLY A 176 17.61 13.20 -3.48
N PRO A 177 17.10 14.20 -4.22
CA PRO A 177 16.29 15.30 -3.64
C PRO A 177 15.02 14.86 -2.91
N ALA A 178 14.49 13.69 -3.23
CA ALA A 178 13.32 13.12 -2.56
C ALA A 178 13.63 12.52 -1.18
N GLU A 179 14.91 12.37 -0.83
CA GLU A 179 15.34 11.79 0.46
C GLU A 179 14.82 12.55 1.68
N GLY A 180 14.71 13.88 1.60
CA GLY A 180 14.22 14.74 2.68
C GLY A 180 12.70 14.81 2.83
N PHE A 181 11.92 14.04 2.07
CA PHE A 181 10.47 14.17 2.05
C PHE A 181 9.84 13.95 3.43
N VAL A 182 10.19 12.84 4.10
CA VAL A 182 9.64 12.51 5.44
C VAL A 182 10.03 13.55 6.48
N ALA A 183 11.28 14.01 6.48
CA ALA A 183 11.73 15.07 7.37
C ALA A 183 10.93 16.36 7.15
N ALA A 184 10.67 16.74 5.90
CA ALA A 184 9.86 17.91 5.57
C ALA A 184 8.40 17.80 6.05
N LEU A 185 7.80 16.59 6.06
CA LEU A 185 6.47 16.38 6.64
C LEU A 185 6.49 16.58 8.16
N VAL A 186 7.50 16.04 8.84
CA VAL A 186 7.64 16.18 10.29
C VAL A 186 7.94 17.62 10.69
N ASP A 187 8.79 18.32 9.94
CA ASP A 187 9.09 19.75 10.17
C ASP A 187 7.82 20.62 10.02
N ALA A 188 6.98 20.31 9.03
CA ALA A 188 5.74 21.05 8.79
C ALA A 188 4.64 20.72 9.80
N GLY A 189 4.48 19.43 10.17
CA GLY A 189 3.38 18.97 11.01
C GLY A 189 3.70 18.92 12.51
N GLY A 190 4.98 18.85 12.86
CA GLY A 190 5.46 18.81 14.22
C GLY A 190 4.84 17.69 15.07
N ARG A 191 4.71 17.96 16.37
CA ARG A 191 4.16 16.99 17.32
C ARG A 191 2.74 16.52 16.99
N PRO A 192 1.80 17.38 16.52
CA PRO A 192 0.45 16.92 16.17
C PRO A 192 0.43 15.85 15.05
N PHE A 193 1.31 15.97 14.05
CA PHE A 193 1.45 14.99 12.99
C PHE A 193 2.01 13.66 13.52
N LEU A 194 3.09 13.72 14.31
CA LEU A 194 3.69 12.52 14.92
C LEU A 194 2.71 11.77 15.84
N ASP A 195 1.90 12.48 16.64
CA ASP A 195 0.91 11.89 17.54
C ASP A 195 -0.34 11.33 16.81
N ALA A 196 -0.53 11.72 15.56
CA ALA A 196 -1.60 11.21 14.71
C ALA A 196 -1.21 9.96 13.92
N LEU A 197 0.10 9.72 13.79
CA LEU A 197 0.63 8.66 12.93
C LEU A 197 0.61 7.30 13.63
N ASP A 198 -0.07 6.32 13.04
CA ASP A 198 -0.12 4.95 13.55
C ASP A 198 0.82 3.99 12.80
N TYR A 199 1.18 4.30 11.56
CA TYR A 199 2.13 3.53 10.73
C TYR A 199 2.71 4.39 9.61
N VAL A 200 3.82 3.94 9.02
CA VAL A 200 4.35 4.46 7.76
C VAL A 200 4.35 3.36 6.72
N GLY A 201 3.76 3.64 5.57
CA GLY A 201 3.74 2.75 4.41
C GLY A 201 5.02 2.86 3.58
N LEU A 202 5.41 1.75 2.96
CA LEU A 202 6.49 1.69 2.01
C LEU A 202 6.06 0.85 0.79
N ASP A 203 6.02 1.49 -0.37
CA ASP A 203 5.81 0.82 -1.64
C ASP A 203 7.17 0.62 -2.30
N PHE A 204 7.52 -0.63 -2.55
CA PHE A 204 8.78 -0.93 -3.20
C PHE A 204 8.71 -2.22 -4.02
N PHE A 205 9.33 -2.20 -5.18
CA PHE A 205 9.23 -3.24 -6.18
C PHE A 205 10.64 -3.70 -6.59
N PRO A 206 11.33 -4.49 -5.75
CA PRO A 206 12.68 -4.96 -6.04
C PRO A 206 12.68 -5.87 -7.28
N ASP A 207 13.72 -5.78 -8.11
CA ASP A 207 13.85 -6.52 -9.37
C ASP A 207 12.75 -6.21 -10.43
N VAL A 208 12.02 -5.09 -10.26
CA VAL A 208 11.02 -4.65 -11.25
C VAL A 208 11.57 -3.52 -12.13
N PHE A 209 11.88 -2.38 -11.54
CA PHE A 209 12.38 -1.20 -12.24
C PHE A 209 13.91 -1.16 -12.35
N MET A 210 14.60 -1.82 -11.43
CA MET A 210 16.04 -2.01 -11.43
C MET A 210 16.34 -3.49 -11.23
N PRO A 211 17.08 -4.14 -12.14
CA PRO A 211 17.43 -5.56 -12.02
C PRO A 211 18.22 -5.85 -10.75
N VAL A 212 17.80 -6.88 -10.03
CA VAL A 212 18.52 -7.41 -8.86
C VAL A 212 18.83 -8.88 -9.10
N PRO A 213 20.12 -9.33 -9.00
CA PRO A 213 20.46 -10.74 -9.11
C PRO A 213 19.67 -11.59 -8.11
N ALA A 214 19.24 -12.77 -8.55
CA ALA A 214 18.35 -13.63 -7.76
C ALA A 214 18.95 -14.01 -6.39
N ASP A 215 20.26 -14.24 -6.33
CA ASP A 215 21.03 -14.56 -5.13
C ASP A 215 21.25 -13.35 -4.20
N ARG A 216 20.94 -12.13 -4.66
CA ARG A 216 21.04 -10.88 -3.90
C ARG A 216 19.69 -10.30 -3.48
N LEU A 217 18.60 -10.84 -3.97
CA LEU A 217 17.27 -10.27 -3.75
C LEU A 217 16.91 -10.19 -2.26
N HIS A 218 17.18 -11.24 -1.49
CA HIS A 218 16.95 -11.26 -0.04
C HIS A 218 17.72 -10.13 0.67
N ASP A 219 19.01 -10.00 0.38
CA ASP A 219 19.87 -8.99 0.99
C ASP A 219 19.47 -7.57 0.56
N ALA A 220 19.04 -7.40 -0.69
CA ALA A 220 18.57 -6.11 -1.21
C ALA A 220 17.29 -5.66 -0.48
N VAL A 221 16.34 -6.57 -0.25
CA VAL A 221 15.10 -6.28 0.49
C VAL A 221 15.39 -5.92 1.94
N THR A 222 16.16 -6.75 2.66
CA THR A 222 16.49 -6.49 4.06
C THR A 222 17.33 -5.23 4.23
N GLY A 223 18.29 -5.00 3.33
CA GLY A 223 19.12 -3.80 3.31
C GLY A 223 18.30 -2.53 3.09
N LEU A 224 17.32 -2.57 2.17
CA LEU A 224 16.44 -1.43 1.90
C LEU A 224 15.57 -1.07 3.12
N LEU A 225 14.96 -2.06 3.75
CA LEU A 225 14.11 -1.84 4.93
C LEU A 225 14.90 -1.26 6.10
N ARG A 226 16.11 -1.78 6.36
CA ARG A 226 17.04 -1.24 7.36
C ARG A 226 17.44 0.20 7.07
N LEU A 227 17.82 0.49 5.84
CA LEU A 227 18.20 1.83 5.40
C LEU A 227 17.01 2.79 5.56
N HIS A 228 15.80 2.39 5.13
CA HIS A 228 14.61 3.22 5.24
C HIS A 228 14.32 3.56 6.71
N ARG A 229 14.35 2.57 7.61
CA ARG A 229 14.16 2.80 9.05
C ARG A 229 15.27 3.69 9.63
N ALA A 230 16.54 3.34 9.41
CA ALA A 230 17.69 3.97 10.08
C ALA A 230 18.04 5.35 9.52
N GLU A 231 17.86 5.57 8.21
CA GLU A 231 18.32 6.78 7.54
C GLU A 231 17.21 7.73 7.06
N ARG A 232 15.94 7.27 7.08
CA ARG A 232 14.81 8.10 6.64
C ARG A 232 13.84 8.40 7.78
N LEU A 233 13.34 7.38 8.47
CA LEU A 233 12.28 7.55 9.47
C LEU A 233 12.84 8.02 10.81
N THR A 234 13.83 7.33 11.35
CA THR A 234 14.40 7.66 12.67
C THR A 234 15.03 9.06 12.71
N PRO A 235 15.86 9.48 11.73
CA PRO A 235 16.41 10.84 11.73
C PRO A 235 15.35 11.93 11.52
N ALA A 236 14.23 11.63 10.85
CA ALA A 236 13.10 12.53 10.73
C ALA A 236 12.29 12.67 12.03
N GLY A 237 12.57 11.89 13.07
CA GLY A 237 11.87 11.95 14.35
C GLY A 237 10.66 11.01 14.46
N ILE A 238 10.46 10.10 13.51
CA ILE A 238 9.43 9.06 13.62
C ILE A 238 9.95 7.98 14.59
N ASP A 239 9.17 7.77 15.67
CA ASP A 239 9.51 6.80 16.71
C ASP A 239 9.67 5.38 16.11
N PRO A 240 10.71 4.62 16.47
CA PRO A 240 10.86 3.22 16.06
C PRO A 240 9.66 2.34 16.45
N ALA A 241 8.87 2.72 17.44
CA ALA A 241 7.62 2.04 17.80
C ALA A 241 6.50 2.21 16.77
N VAL A 242 6.56 3.24 15.90
CA VAL A 242 5.64 3.37 14.76
C VAL A 242 6.00 2.30 13.71
N PRO A 243 5.11 1.34 13.43
CA PRO A 243 5.43 0.24 12.53
C PRO A 243 5.56 0.69 11.07
N LEU A 244 6.33 -0.07 10.30
CA LEU A 244 6.32 -0.08 8.85
C LEU A 244 5.24 -1.03 8.34
N HIS A 245 4.50 -0.62 7.32
CA HIS A 245 3.73 -1.52 6.46
C HIS A 245 4.36 -1.55 5.07
N VAL A 246 4.62 -2.70 4.51
CA VAL A 246 4.84 -2.82 3.07
C VAL A 246 3.46 -2.72 2.44
N THR A 247 3.15 -1.51 1.94
CA THR A 247 1.80 -1.15 1.47
C THR A 247 1.58 -1.56 0.03
N GLU A 248 2.65 -1.63 -0.76
CA GLU A 248 2.64 -2.27 -2.08
C GLU A 248 3.95 -3.00 -2.35
N ASN A 249 3.82 -4.22 -2.82
CA ASN A 249 4.90 -5.01 -3.39
C ASN A 249 4.34 -6.04 -4.37
N GLY A 250 5.01 -6.24 -5.47
CA GLY A 250 4.64 -7.23 -6.49
C GLY A 250 5.75 -7.41 -7.52
N TRP A 251 5.60 -8.40 -8.37
CA TRP A 251 6.51 -8.65 -9.47
C TRP A 251 5.73 -9.12 -10.70
N PRO A 252 5.77 -8.36 -11.80
CA PRO A 252 4.93 -8.67 -12.96
C PRO A 252 5.49 -9.84 -13.78
N THR A 253 4.60 -10.64 -14.35
CA THR A 253 4.97 -11.61 -15.39
C THR A 253 5.10 -10.90 -16.75
N GLY A 254 5.68 -11.59 -17.76
CA GLY A 254 5.85 -11.00 -19.09
C GLY A 254 6.73 -11.87 -19.99
N PRO A 255 7.11 -11.38 -21.17
CA PRO A 255 7.88 -12.16 -22.14
C PRO A 255 9.20 -12.74 -21.58
N GLU A 256 9.89 -12.00 -20.73
CA GLU A 256 11.14 -12.44 -20.08
C GLU A 256 10.98 -12.68 -18.57
N ARG A 257 9.74 -12.70 -18.09
CA ARG A 257 9.36 -12.79 -16.68
C ARG A 257 8.38 -13.93 -16.48
N THR A 258 8.91 -15.12 -16.17
CA THR A 258 8.07 -16.32 -16.06
C THR A 258 7.21 -16.32 -14.80
N PRO A 259 6.05 -17.01 -14.79
CA PRO A 259 5.23 -17.18 -13.57
C PRO A 259 5.97 -17.88 -12.43
N GLU A 260 6.91 -18.78 -12.74
CA GLU A 260 7.75 -19.46 -11.73
C GLU A 260 8.72 -18.47 -11.09
N ARG A 261 9.29 -17.55 -11.87
CA ARG A 261 10.15 -16.49 -11.33
C ARG A 261 9.34 -15.54 -10.45
N GLN A 262 8.11 -15.19 -10.84
CA GLN A 262 7.21 -14.42 -9.99
C GLN A 262 7.03 -15.09 -8.63
N ALA A 263 6.73 -16.38 -8.61
CA ALA A 263 6.55 -17.15 -7.39
C ALA A 263 7.80 -17.13 -6.50
N GLN A 264 8.98 -17.31 -7.09
CA GLN A 264 10.26 -17.24 -6.37
C GLN A 264 10.52 -15.85 -5.77
N VAL A 265 10.24 -14.78 -6.54
CA VAL A 265 10.42 -13.40 -6.05
C VAL A 265 9.48 -13.12 -4.89
N VAL A 266 8.19 -13.44 -5.01
CA VAL A 266 7.21 -13.28 -3.94
C VAL A 266 7.65 -14.01 -2.67
N GLU A 267 8.07 -15.27 -2.78
CA GLU A 267 8.55 -16.03 -1.62
C GLU A 267 9.78 -15.38 -0.99
N THR A 268 10.78 -15.01 -1.80
CA THR A 268 12.02 -14.42 -1.32
C THR A 268 11.77 -13.08 -0.61
N VAL A 269 10.96 -12.20 -1.21
CA VAL A 269 10.65 -10.88 -0.65
C VAL A 269 9.91 -11.00 0.68
N VAL A 270 8.83 -11.81 0.72
CA VAL A 270 8.04 -11.94 1.96
C VAL A 270 8.86 -12.57 3.09
N ARG A 271 9.68 -13.59 2.80
CA ARG A 271 10.54 -14.20 3.82
C ARG A 271 11.66 -13.25 4.27
N ALA A 272 12.19 -12.41 3.39
CA ALA A 272 13.17 -11.38 3.77
C ALA A 272 12.55 -10.32 4.71
N ILE A 273 11.32 -9.89 4.41
CA ILE A 273 10.55 -8.98 5.27
C ILE A 273 10.30 -9.62 6.65
N ASP A 274 9.78 -10.84 6.68
CA ASP A 274 9.53 -11.55 7.93
C ASP A 274 10.81 -11.75 8.76
N GLY A 275 11.91 -12.12 8.10
CA GLY A 275 13.20 -12.34 8.75
C GLY A 275 13.79 -11.10 9.43
N CYS A 276 13.46 -9.89 8.97
CA CYS A 276 13.92 -8.64 9.59
C CYS A 276 12.80 -7.86 10.32
N ARG A 277 11.56 -8.36 10.36
CA ARG A 277 10.39 -7.64 10.88
C ARG A 277 10.57 -7.12 12.30
N GLY A 278 11.16 -7.91 13.18
CA GLY A 278 11.41 -7.50 14.57
C GLY A 278 12.49 -6.43 14.71
N GLU A 279 13.46 -6.39 13.79
CA GLU A 279 14.54 -5.41 13.79
C GLU A 279 14.06 -4.02 13.31
N VAL A 280 13.25 -4.00 12.25
CA VAL A 280 12.79 -2.74 11.62
C VAL A 280 11.32 -2.43 11.89
N ASN A 281 10.67 -3.22 12.74
CA ASN A 281 9.26 -3.09 13.12
C ASN A 281 8.32 -3.08 11.92
N VAL A 282 8.35 -4.14 11.08
CA VAL A 282 7.37 -4.34 10.00
C VAL A 282 6.20 -5.14 10.54
N SER A 283 4.97 -4.63 10.39
CA SER A 283 3.75 -5.27 10.88
C SER A 283 2.79 -5.72 9.79
N GLY A 284 2.96 -5.28 8.54
CA GLY A 284 2.05 -5.66 7.46
C GLY A 284 2.72 -5.78 6.09
N TYR A 285 2.08 -6.56 5.21
CA TYR A 285 2.48 -6.76 3.83
C TYR A 285 1.24 -6.87 2.94
N THR A 286 1.10 -5.96 1.98
CA THR A 286 0.04 -5.98 0.97
C THR A 286 0.63 -6.26 -0.40
N HIS A 287 0.13 -7.33 -1.06
CA HIS A 287 0.58 -7.70 -2.39
C HIS A 287 -0.18 -6.92 -3.47
N PHE A 288 0.55 -6.41 -4.44
CA PHE A 288 0.03 -5.77 -5.65
C PHE A 288 0.34 -6.67 -6.87
N ALA A 289 -0.66 -7.37 -7.48
CA ALA A 289 -2.07 -7.35 -7.26
C ALA A 289 -2.67 -8.78 -7.24
N LEU A 290 -3.98 -8.92 -7.00
CA LEU A 290 -4.65 -10.22 -7.05
C LEU A 290 -4.71 -10.77 -8.46
N ARG A 291 -5.11 -9.95 -9.43
CA ARG A 291 -5.23 -10.34 -10.83
C ARG A 291 -4.47 -9.39 -11.75
N ASP A 292 -4.13 -9.87 -12.94
CA ASP A 292 -3.62 -9.02 -14.02
C ASP A 292 -4.67 -7.99 -14.43
N ALA A 293 -4.23 -6.81 -14.87
CA ALA A 293 -5.10 -5.85 -15.53
C ALA A 293 -5.57 -6.42 -16.88
N ASP A 294 -4.62 -6.89 -17.70
CA ASP A 294 -4.88 -7.54 -18.99
C ASP A 294 -3.73 -8.49 -19.33
N SER A 295 -3.98 -9.80 -19.23
CA SER A 295 -2.98 -10.84 -19.50
C SER A 295 -2.58 -10.93 -20.97
N SER A 296 -3.36 -10.36 -21.89
CA SER A 296 -3.06 -10.33 -23.32
C SER A 296 -2.03 -9.26 -23.69
N GLN A 297 -1.89 -8.20 -22.87
CA GLN A 297 -0.96 -7.09 -23.11
C GLN A 297 0.45 -7.43 -22.63
N PRO A 298 1.49 -7.07 -23.39
CA PRO A 298 2.88 -7.35 -23.01
C PRO A 298 3.43 -6.37 -21.97
N GLY A 299 2.74 -5.26 -21.70
CA GLY A 299 3.19 -4.19 -20.82
C GLY A 299 3.32 -4.65 -19.37
N LEU A 300 4.36 -4.18 -18.70
CA LEU A 300 4.70 -4.52 -17.32
C LEU A 300 3.52 -4.29 -16.37
N PHE A 301 2.88 -3.14 -16.45
CA PHE A 301 1.79 -2.75 -15.55
C PHE A 301 0.49 -3.54 -15.75
N HIS A 302 0.37 -4.31 -16.83
CA HIS A 302 -0.79 -5.17 -17.06
C HIS A 302 -0.71 -6.52 -16.34
N ARG A 303 0.45 -6.91 -15.78
CA ARG A 303 0.72 -8.31 -15.42
C ARG A 303 1.24 -8.54 -14.00
N PHE A 304 0.89 -7.68 -13.05
CA PHE A 304 1.28 -7.83 -11.64
C PHE A 304 0.52 -8.91 -10.88
N GLY A 305 -0.58 -9.41 -11.43
CA GLY A 305 -1.48 -10.32 -10.74
C GLY A 305 -0.85 -11.63 -10.28
N LEU A 306 -1.31 -12.12 -9.12
CA LEU A 306 -1.15 -13.51 -8.68
C LEU A 306 -1.99 -14.47 -9.55
N MET A 307 -2.99 -13.93 -10.23
CA MET A 307 -3.87 -14.61 -11.18
C MET A 307 -3.84 -13.87 -12.52
N SER A 308 -4.20 -14.54 -13.60
CA SER A 308 -4.51 -13.88 -14.87
C SER A 308 -5.81 -13.04 -14.76
N ASP A 309 -6.10 -12.23 -15.78
CA ASP A 309 -7.30 -11.40 -15.83
C ASP A 309 -8.62 -12.21 -15.86
N ASP A 310 -8.57 -13.47 -16.27
CA ASP A 310 -9.67 -14.41 -16.17
C ASP A 310 -9.72 -15.18 -14.82
N TYR A 311 -8.95 -14.74 -13.82
CA TYR A 311 -8.83 -15.36 -12.50
C TYR A 311 -8.26 -16.77 -12.47
N THR A 312 -7.49 -17.17 -13.48
CA THR A 312 -6.72 -18.41 -13.44
C THR A 312 -5.49 -18.21 -12.55
N PRO A 313 -5.30 -19.02 -11.47
CA PRO A 313 -4.16 -18.85 -10.57
C PRO A 313 -2.82 -19.11 -11.25
N LYS A 314 -1.85 -18.19 -11.03
CA LYS A 314 -0.44 -18.43 -11.36
C LYS A 314 0.26 -19.15 -10.18
N PRO A 315 1.46 -19.73 -10.36
CA PRO A 315 2.22 -20.36 -9.27
C PRO A 315 2.39 -19.46 -8.02
N ALA A 316 2.53 -18.16 -8.23
CA ALA A 316 2.67 -17.17 -7.16
C ALA A 316 1.43 -17.11 -6.22
N PHE A 317 0.23 -17.39 -6.71
CA PHE A 317 -0.97 -17.46 -5.89
C PHE A 317 -0.86 -18.55 -4.81
N THR A 318 -0.41 -19.73 -5.18
CA THR A 318 -0.22 -20.84 -4.24
C THR A 318 0.89 -20.54 -3.23
N VAL A 319 1.99 -19.92 -3.69
CA VAL A 319 3.09 -19.50 -2.82
C VAL A 319 2.61 -18.45 -1.83
N TYR A 320 1.91 -17.41 -2.28
CA TYR A 320 1.42 -16.35 -1.40
C TYR A 320 0.43 -16.87 -0.35
N ARG A 321 -0.50 -17.72 -0.76
CA ARG A 321 -1.42 -18.42 0.18
C ARG A 321 -0.67 -19.22 1.25
N LYS A 322 0.41 -19.93 0.87
CA LYS A 322 1.26 -20.68 1.80
C LYS A 322 1.95 -19.74 2.80
N LEU A 323 2.49 -18.61 2.32
CA LEU A 323 3.12 -17.61 3.17
C LEU A 323 2.13 -17.00 4.18
N ILE A 324 0.89 -16.70 3.75
CA ILE A 324 -0.18 -16.24 4.66
C ILE A 324 -0.45 -17.28 5.75
N ALA A 325 -0.51 -18.57 5.38
CA ALA A 325 -0.76 -19.64 6.35
C ALA A 325 0.39 -19.82 7.35
N GLU A 326 1.64 -19.63 6.92
CA GLU A 326 2.84 -19.83 7.73
C GLU A 326 3.20 -18.61 8.59
N LEU A 327 3.08 -17.41 8.06
CA LEU A 327 3.64 -16.18 8.62
C LEU A 327 2.58 -15.16 9.05
N GLY A 328 1.32 -15.39 8.73
CA GLY A 328 0.20 -14.51 9.08
C GLY A 328 -0.25 -14.67 10.53
N HIS A 329 -0.89 -13.60 11.05
CA HIS A 329 -1.51 -13.57 12.38
C HIS A 329 -2.55 -14.67 12.57
#